data_f4246cd4c511785caea98e08f3ee5ccc
#
_entry.id   f4246cd4c511785caea98e08f3ee5ccc
#
_cell.length_a   1.000
_cell.length_b   1.000
_cell.length_c   1.000
_cell.angle_alpha   90.00
_cell.angle_beta   90.00
_cell.angle_gamma   90.00
#
_symmetry.space_group_name_H-M   'P 1'
#
loop_
_entity.id
_entity.type
_entity.pdbx_description
1 polymer ?
#
loop_
_entity_poly.entity_id
_entity_poly.type
_entity_poly.pdbx_seq_one_letter_code
_entity_poly.pdbx_strand_id
1 'polypeptide(L)'
;MKFKFIALSLCMVASVNIVKAQGTDKSSYQPDNRHEFRIAASDGLTLTSVDVLGMGIADALTGTKRSNEKATMVYSVGYRYALNRFRLGGDLGFAKTSSQLTLNGETSPSIKEKELNFLVLPTAEFIYFKRRLVELYGSASVGVNLVRHTEKGLTDAGKAAAQKTDLSTNFAYQVNPIAIRVGNDRVGGFIEGGLGHKGFLTAGVSLRF
;
A
#
# COMPACT_ATOMS: atom_id res chain seq x y z
N MET A 1 7.10 15.12 -17.95
CA MET A 1 5.75 14.95 -17.38
C MET A 1 4.72 14.35 -18.35
N LYS A 2 4.82 14.52 -19.67
CA LYS A 2 3.79 14.05 -20.65
C LYS A 2 3.70 12.52 -20.82
N PHE A 3 4.78 11.77 -20.63
CA PHE A 3 4.78 10.31 -20.79
C PHE A 3 4.03 9.52 -19.68
N LYS A 4 3.96 10.06 -18.46
CA LYS A 4 3.27 9.38 -17.34
C LYS A 4 1.75 9.38 -17.50
N PHE A 5 1.20 10.43 -18.11
CA PHE A 5 -0.25 10.51 -18.39
C PHE A 5 -0.67 9.62 -19.58
N ILE A 6 0.21 9.40 -20.55
CA ILE A 6 -0.05 8.53 -21.71
C ILE A 6 -0.13 7.07 -21.27
N ALA A 7 0.75 6.62 -20.37
CA ALA A 7 0.70 5.25 -19.84
C ALA A 7 -0.57 5.00 -19.01
N LEU A 8 -1.01 5.97 -18.21
CA LEU A 8 -2.23 5.85 -17.42
C LEU A 8 -3.48 5.83 -18.30
N SER A 9 -3.53 6.66 -19.36
CA SER A 9 -4.65 6.66 -20.31
C SER A 9 -4.69 5.39 -21.17
N LEU A 10 -3.55 4.80 -21.52
CA LEU A 10 -3.49 3.55 -22.28
C LEU A 10 -4.02 2.36 -21.45
N CYS A 11 -3.74 2.30 -20.14
CA CYS A 11 -4.29 1.31 -19.23
C CYS A 11 -5.81 1.44 -19.08
N MET A 12 -6.36 2.66 -19.05
CA MET A 12 -7.82 2.88 -19.01
C MET A 12 -8.51 2.45 -20.31
N VAL A 13 -7.91 2.73 -21.46
CA VAL A 13 -8.47 2.34 -22.77
C VAL A 13 -8.41 0.82 -22.98
N ALA A 14 -7.36 0.16 -22.50
CA ALA A 14 -7.27 -1.31 -22.55
C ALA A 14 -8.35 -1.98 -21.68
N SER A 15 -8.68 -1.42 -20.52
CA SER A 15 -9.72 -1.97 -19.63
C SER A 15 -11.14 -1.85 -20.24
N VAL A 16 -11.42 -0.81 -21.01
CA VAL A 16 -12.74 -0.62 -21.66
C VAL A 16 -12.96 -1.61 -22.81
N ASN A 17 -11.91 -2.03 -23.50
CA ASN A 17 -12.04 -3.00 -24.61
C ASN A 17 -12.24 -4.45 -24.13
N ILE A 18 -11.72 -4.80 -22.93
CA ILE A 18 -11.94 -6.13 -22.33
C ILE A 18 -13.43 -6.34 -21.96
N VAL A 19 -14.14 -5.27 -21.59
CA VAL A 19 -15.57 -5.34 -21.24
C VAL A 19 -16.46 -5.64 -22.46
N LYS A 20 -16.04 -5.29 -23.68
CA LYS A 20 -16.82 -5.57 -24.91
C LYS A 20 -16.64 -7.00 -25.45
N ALA A 21 -15.58 -7.70 -25.05
CA ALA A 21 -15.30 -9.07 -25.53
C ALA A 21 -16.04 -10.17 -24.75
N GLN A 22 -16.76 -9.83 -23.68
CA GLN A 22 -17.57 -10.79 -22.93
C GLN A 22 -18.95 -10.88 -23.56
N GLY A 23 -19.16 -11.94 -24.36
CA GLY A 23 -20.47 -12.33 -24.86
C GLY A 23 -21.51 -12.43 -23.75
N THR A 24 -22.74 -12.11 -24.11
CA THR A 24 -23.96 -12.00 -23.32
C THR A 24 -24.38 -13.31 -22.62
N ASP A 25 -23.58 -13.86 -21.74
CA ASP A 25 -24.09 -14.72 -20.69
C ASP A 25 -24.59 -13.85 -19.55
N LYS A 26 -25.92 -13.64 -19.55
CA LYS A 26 -26.64 -12.97 -18.45
C LYS A 26 -26.74 -13.86 -17.21
N SER A 27 -25.66 -14.47 -16.80
CA SER A 27 -25.54 -14.97 -15.44
C SER A 27 -25.27 -13.76 -14.58
N SER A 28 -26.32 -13.19 -13.98
CA SER A 28 -26.14 -12.16 -12.95
C SER A 28 -25.34 -12.80 -11.83
N TYR A 29 -24.06 -12.46 -11.75
CA TYR A 29 -23.22 -12.88 -10.65
C TYR A 29 -23.83 -12.31 -9.36
N GLN A 30 -24.42 -13.18 -8.57
CA GLN A 30 -24.83 -12.86 -7.20
C GLN A 30 -23.87 -13.60 -6.25
N PRO A 31 -23.14 -12.89 -5.42
CA PRO A 31 -22.29 -13.53 -4.42
C PRO A 31 -23.18 -14.17 -3.33
N ASP A 32 -22.99 -15.45 -3.04
CA ASP A 32 -23.68 -16.15 -1.94
C ASP A 32 -23.32 -15.52 -0.60
N ASN A 33 -22.04 -15.12 -0.43
CA ASN A 33 -21.52 -14.43 0.74
C ASN A 33 -21.14 -12.99 0.35
N ARG A 34 -21.78 -12.02 0.99
CA ARG A 34 -21.59 -10.60 0.66
C ARG A 34 -20.51 -9.91 1.49
N HIS A 35 -20.17 -10.46 2.62
CA HIS A 35 -19.18 -9.91 3.54
C HIS A 35 -17.84 -10.64 3.36
N GLU A 36 -16.76 -9.90 3.25
CA GLU A 36 -15.42 -10.46 3.15
C GLU A 36 -14.47 -9.72 4.10
N PHE A 37 -13.85 -10.47 4.99
CA PHE A 37 -12.77 -10.00 5.85
C PHE A 37 -11.42 -10.47 5.29
N ARG A 38 -10.40 -9.62 5.34
CA ARG A 38 -9.08 -9.87 4.78
C ARG A 38 -7.97 -9.59 5.78
N ILE A 39 -6.92 -10.39 5.73
CA ILE A 39 -5.64 -10.14 6.39
C ILE A 39 -4.57 -10.27 5.33
N ALA A 40 -3.68 -9.28 5.22
CA ALA A 40 -2.65 -9.25 4.20
C ALA A 40 -1.32 -8.68 4.69
N ALA A 41 -0.27 -9.03 3.96
CA ALA A 41 1.04 -8.42 4.04
C ALA A 41 1.44 -7.93 2.65
N SER A 42 2.02 -6.75 2.58
CA SER A 42 2.50 -6.11 1.35
C SER A 42 3.97 -5.73 1.50
N ASP A 43 4.68 -5.64 0.39
CA ASP A 43 6.13 -5.38 0.38
C ASP A 43 6.53 -4.00 0.91
N GLY A 44 5.64 -3.02 0.87
CA GLY A 44 5.87 -1.67 1.40
C GLY A 44 6.97 -0.87 0.68
N LEU A 45 7.49 -1.37 -0.45
CA LEU A 45 8.64 -0.76 -1.14
C LEU A 45 8.39 0.68 -1.58
N THR A 46 7.16 1.04 -1.88
CA THR A 46 6.80 2.41 -2.29
C THR A 46 6.62 3.38 -1.12
N LEU A 47 6.36 2.90 0.10
CA LEU A 47 6.37 3.75 1.29
C LEU A 47 7.76 4.35 1.55
N THR A 48 8.79 3.53 1.37
CA THR A 48 10.20 3.93 1.52
C THR A 48 10.73 4.74 0.34
N SER A 49 10.32 4.45 -0.90
CA SER A 49 10.93 5.07 -2.08
C SER A 49 10.46 6.51 -2.34
N VAL A 50 9.27 6.90 -1.93
CA VAL A 50 8.80 8.29 -2.07
C VAL A 50 9.45 9.18 -1.02
N ASP A 51 9.59 8.68 0.20
CA ASP A 51 10.25 9.39 1.30
C ASP A 51 11.78 9.44 1.11
N VAL A 52 12.40 8.37 0.58
CA VAL A 52 13.84 8.31 0.27
C VAL A 52 14.23 9.33 -0.81
N LEU A 53 13.41 9.57 -1.83
CA LEU A 53 13.70 10.59 -2.85
C LEU A 53 13.64 12.01 -2.27
N GLY A 54 12.66 12.31 -1.44
CA GLY A 54 12.52 13.62 -0.77
C GLY A 54 13.58 13.84 0.30
N MET A 55 13.82 12.85 1.14
CA MET A 55 14.79 12.90 2.24
C MET A 55 16.24 12.80 1.74
N GLY A 56 16.52 12.05 0.68
CA GLY A 56 17.84 11.96 0.08
C GLY A 56 18.36 13.30 -0.47
N ILE A 57 17.47 14.16 -0.99
CA ILE A 57 17.80 15.52 -1.39
C ILE A 57 18.09 16.39 -0.17
N ALA A 58 17.31 16.28 0.90
CA ALA A 58 17.54 17.01 2.15
C ALA A 58 18.86 16.58 2.82
N ASP A 59 19.15 15.29 2.86
CA ASP A 59 20.40 14.74 3.41
C ASP A 59 21.63 15.21 2.62
N ALA A 60 21.54 15.29 1.29
CA ALA A 60 22.60 15.82 0.44
C ALA A 60 22.85 17.31 0.70
N LEU A 61 21.82 18.10 0.98
CA LEU A 61 21.92 19.53 1.28
C LEU A 61 22.48 19.78 2.70
N THR A 62 22.19 18.91 3.67
CA THR A 62 22.61 19.06 5.06
C THR A 62 23.92 18.33 5.38
N GLY A 63 24.45 17.52 4.44
CA GLY A 63 25.66 16.72 4.65
C GLY A 63 25.49 15.56 5.62
N THR A 64 24.24 15.20 5.96
CA THR A 64 23.94 14.04 6.80
C THR A 64 24.00 12.75 5.98
N LYS A 65 24.32 11.61 6.62
CA LYS A 65 24.33 10.28 5.99
C LYS A 65 23.35 9.38 6.70
N ARG A 66 22.41 8.82 5.94
CA ARG A 66 21.50 7.75 6.42
C ARG A 66 22.16 6.39 6.26
N SER A 67 21.97 5.55 7.23
CA SER A 67 22.46 4.17 7.24
C SER A 67 21.48 3.25 7.97
N ASN A 68 21.62 1.93 7.74
CA ASN A 68 20.81 0.90 8.40
C ASN A 68 19.28 1.07 8.25
N GLU A 69 18.81 1.49 7.08
CA GLU A 69 17.38 1.56 6.80
C GLU A 69 16.76 0.16 6.87
N LYS A 70 15.76 0.02 7.74
CA LYS A 70 14.97 -1.19 7.92
C LYS A 70 13.50 -0.82 7.82
N ALA A 71 12.86 -1.23 6.72
CA ALA A 71 11.43 -1.16 6.56
C ALA A 71 10.80 -2.54 6.87
N THR A 72 9.66 -2.53 7.54
CA THR A 72 8.83 -3.73 7.67
C THR A 72 7.84 -3.78 6.52
N MET A 73 7.31 -4.98 6.25
CA MET A 73 6.14 -5.13 5.40
C MET A 73 4.98 -4.29 5.93
N VAL A 74 4.07 -3.89 5.05
CA VAL A 74 2.79 -3.29 5.43
C VAL A 74 1.83 -4.43 5.76
N TYR A 75 1.47 -4.56 7.03
CA TYR A 75 0.43 -5.49 7.46
C TYR A 75 -0.91 -4.78 7.42
N SER A 76 -1.93 -5.44 6.88
CA SER A 76 -3.25 -4.82 6.76
C SER A 76 -4.38 -5.79 7.10
N VAL A 77 -5.46 -5.21 7.64
CA VAL A 77 -6.75 -5.85 7.76
C VAL A 77 -7.74 -5.09 6.88
N GLY A 78 -8.63 -5.81 6.21
CA GLY A 78 -9.57 -5.22 5.29
C GLY A 78 -10.96 -5.82 5.42
N TYR A 79 -11.94 -5.04 5.03
CA TYR A 79 -13.33 -5.47 4.91
C TYR A 79 -13.88 -5.07 3.55
N ARG A 80 -14.71 -5.94 2.96
CA ARG A 80 -15.39 -5.72 1.68
C ARG A 80 -16.84 -6.16 1.77
N TYR A 81 -17.70 -5.37 1.17
CA TYR A 81 -19.10 -5.71 0.94
C TYR A 81 -19.34 -5.88 -0.56
N ALA A 82 -19.88 -7.02 -0.97
CA ALA A 82 -20.07 -7.36 -2.37
C ALA A 82 -21.43 -6.86 -2.91
N LEU A 83 -21.35 -6.09 -3.98
CA LEU A 83 -22.47 -5.57 -4.77
C LEU A 83 -22.32 -6.12 -6.20
N ASN A 84 -22.83 -7.31 -6.46
CA ASN A 84 -22.63 -7.99 -7.74
C ASN A 84 -21.13 -8.11 -8.10
N ARG A 85 -20.70 -7.49 -9.21
CA ARG A 85 -19.29 -7.47 -9.64
C ARG A 85 -18.45 -6.42 -8.94
N PHE A 86 -19.06 -5.52 -8.17
CA PHE A 86 -18.35 -4.52 -7.39
C PHE A 86 -18.24 -4.95 -5.93
N ARG A 87 -17.16 -4.62 -5.29
CA ARG A 87 -16.99 -4.70 -3.84
C ARG A 87 -16.52 -3.36 -3.32
N LEU A 88 -17.14 -2.90 -2.24
CA LEU A 88 -16.79 -1.66 -1.56
C LEU A 88 -16.36 -1.97 -0.13
N GLY A 89 -15.39 -1.24 0.37
CA GLY A 89 -14.91 -1.44 1.73
C GLY A 89 -13.72 -0.57 2.07
N GLY A 90 -12.80 -1.09 2.87
CA GLY A 90 -11.59 -0.37 3.24
C GLY A 90 -10.53 -1.30 3.82
N ASP A 91 -9.29 -0.82 3.83
CA ASP A 91 -8.13 -1.44 4.45
C ASP A 91 -7.56 -0.52 5.53
N LEU A 92 -7.20 -1.12 6.66
CA LEU A 92 -6.38 -0.49 7.69
C LEU A 92 -5.01 -1.15 7.63
N GLY A 93 -3.98 -0.35 7.36
CA GLY A 93 -2.60 -0.83 7.22
C GLY A 93 -1.70 -0.28 8.31
N PHE A 94 -0.66 -1.02 8.64
CA PHE A 94 0.39 -0.63 9.58
C PHE A 94 1.76 -1.01 9.01
N ALA A 95 2.70 -0.06 9.07
CA ALA A 95 4.10 -0.29 8.74
C ALA A 95 5.02 0.48 9.70
N LYS A 96 6.24 -0.03 9.87
CA LYS A 96 7.27 0.60 10.68
C LYS A 96 8.56 0.71 9.88
N THR A 97 9.11 1.90 9.83
CA THR A 97 10.44 2.16 9.28
C THR A 97 11.39 2.61 10.39
N SER A 98 12.65 2.25 10.28
CA SER A 98 13.69 2.69 11.21
C SER A 98 14.96 2.95 10.45
N SER A 99 15.58 4.11 10.68
CA SER A 99 16.84 4.52 10.09
C SER A 99 17.78 5.08 11.15
N GLN A 100 19.06 5.24 10.81
CA GLN A 100 20.06 5.88 11.63
C GLN A 100 20.70 7.03 10.84
N LEU A 101 20.75 8.21 11.44
CA LEU A 101 21.42 9.38 10.90
C LEU A 101 22.78 9.57 11.57
N THR A 102 23.80 9.85 10.75
CA THR A 102 25.11 10.30 11.18
C THR A 102 25.21 11.79 10.87
N LEU A 103 25.39 12.62 11.89
CA LEU A 103 25.57 14.06 11.75
C LEU A 103 26.92 14.38 11.09
N ASN A 104 26.99 15.55 10.43
CA ASN A 104 28.18 15.99 9.76
C ASN A 104 29.32 16.17 10.79
N GLY A 105 30.48 15.52 10.55
CA GLY A 105 31.63 15.52 11.45
C GLY A 105 31.66 14.36 12.47
N GLU A 106 30.63 13.54 12.57
CA GLU A 106 30.65 12.32 13.39
C GLU A 106 30.92 11.07 12.52
N THR A 107 31.58 10.07 13.12
CA THR A 107 31.91 8.79 12.49
C THR A 107 30.92 7.69 12.86
N SER A 108 30.06 7.94 13.84
CA SER A 108 29.08 7.00 14.38
C SER A 108 27.66 7.54 14.22
N PRO A 109 26.64 6.65 14.15
CA PRO A 109 25.26 7.09 14.13
C PRO A 109 24.89 7.93 15.36
N SER A 110 24.37 9.13 15.12
CA SER A 110 24.10 10.14 16.14
C SER A 110 22.64 10.19 16.55
N ILE A 111 21.74 9.85 15.62
CA ILE A 111 20.28 9.88 15.82
C ILE A 111 19.69 8.59 15.27
N LYS A 112 18.76 8.01 16.02
CA LYS A 112 17.91 6.92 15.58
C LYS A 112 16.51 7.44 15.30
N GLU A 113 16.07 7.29 14.06
CA GLU A 113 14.73 7.62 13.61
C GLU A 113 13.82 6.39 13.64
N LYS A 114 12.58 6.62 13.98
CA LYS A 114 11.49 5.65 13.91
C LYS A 114 10.26 6.30 13.30
N GLU A 115 9.71 5.65 12.32
CA GLU A 115 8.49 6.07 11.65
C GLU A 115 7.44 4.97 11.75
N LEU A 116 6.26 5.33 12.22
CA LEU A 116 5.10 4.46 12.26
C LEU A 116 4.05 5.01 11.29
N ASN A 117 3.68 4.19 10.33
CA ASN A 117 2.72 4.51 9.28
C ASN A 117 1.41 3.76 9.56
N PHE A 118 0.29 4.50 9.61
CA PHE A 118 -1.06 3.96 9.72
C PHE A 118 -1.86 4.37 8.48
N LEU A 119 -2.17 3.41 7.63
CA LEU A 119 -2.93 3.61 6.40
C LEU A 119 -4.41 3.40 6.67
N VAL A 120 -5.25 4.33 6.22
CA VAL A 120 -6.72 4.19 6.17
C VAL A 120 -7.14 4.38 4.73
N LEU A 121 -7.53 3.29 4.07
CA LEU A 121 -7.74 3.23 2.62
C LEU A 121 -9.14 2.70 2.27
N PRO A 122 -10.17 3.55 2.17
CA PRO A 122 -11.39 3.23 1.45
C PRO A 122 -11.07 2.64 0.08
N THR A 123 -11.71 1.51 -0.25
CA THR A 123 -11.35 0.69 -1.41
C THR A 123 -12.58 0.29 -2.20
N ALA A 124 -12.48 0.40 -3.53
CA ALA A 124 -13.42 -0.16 -4.48
C ALA A 124 -12.72 -1.24 -5.32
N GLU A 125 -13.40 -2.35 -5.55
CA GLU A 125 -12.90 -3.47 -6.35
C GLU A 125 -13.90 -3.81 -7.44
N PHE A 126 -13.38 -4.26 -8.59
CA PHE A 126 -14.18 -4.76 -9.70
C PHE A 126 -13.71 -6.16 -10.08
N ILE A 127 -14.67 -7.11 -10.15
CA ILE A 127 -14.42 -8.50 -10.51
C ILE A 127 -14.51 -8.63 -12.03
N TYR A 128 -13.35 -8.87 -12.66
CA TYR A 128 -13.25 -9.09 -14.11
C TYR A 128 -13.82 -10.45 -14.51
N PHE A 129 -13.42 -11.48 -13.73
CA PHE A 129 -13.72 -12.86 -14.02
C PHE A 129 -13.84 -13.68 -12.73
N LYS A 130 -14.84 -14.57 -12.67
CA LYS A 130 -14.97 -15.57 -11.61
C LYS A 130 -15.38 -16.89 -12.21
N ARG A 131 -14.64 -17.94 -11.89
CA ARG A 131 -14.97 -19.31 -12.27
C ARG A 131 -14.57 -20.27 -11.17
N ARG A 132 -15.54 -20.98 -10.58
CA ARG A 132 -15.31 -21.93 -9.49
C ARG A 132 -14.48 -21.33 -8.36
N LEU A 133 -13.22 -21.78 -8.24
CA LEU A 133 -12.30 -21.40 -7.17
C LEU A 133 -11.44 -20.16 -7.50
N VAL A 134 -11.46 -19.69 -8.75
CA VAL A 134 -10.56 -18.60 -9.22
C VAL A 134 -11.38 -17.35 -9.51
N GLU A 135 -10.92 -16.23 -8.98
CA GLU A 135 -11.48 -14.90 -9.19
C GLU A 135 -10.38 -13.94 -9.58
N LEU A 136 -10.54 -13.24 -10.72
CA LEU A 136 -9.66 -12.15 -11.15
C LEU A 136 -10.38 -10.83 -10.93
N TYR A 137 -9.68 -9.87 -10.33
CA TYR A 137 -10.24 -8.57 -10.01
C TYR A 137 -9.17 -7.48 -10.06
N GLY A 138 -9.61 -6.23 -10.00
CA GLY A 138 -8.76 -5.09 -9.75
C GLY A 138 -9.33 -4.24 -8.63
N SER A 139 -8.49 -3.46 -7.97
CA SER A 139 -8.88 -2.58 -6.88
C SER A 139 -8.23 -1.21 -6.99
N ALA A 140 -8.94 -0.21 -6.47
CA ALA A 140 -8.44 1.13 -6.30
C ALA A 140 -8.84 1.64 -4.91
N SER A 141 -7.90 2.28 -4.24
CA SER A 141 -8.07 2.81 -2.90
C SER A 141 -7.53 4.22 -2.83
N VAL A 142 -8.20 5.08 -2.10
CA VAL A 142 -7.73 6.43 -1.77
C VAL A 142 -8.04 6.71 -0.31
N GLY A 143 -7.14 7.43 0.38
CA GLY A 143 -7.33 7.71 1.79
C GLY A 143 -6.17 8.50 2.39
N VAL A 144 -5.77 8.14 3.60
CA VAL A 144 -4.75 8.86 4.35
C VAL A 144 -3.71 7.92 4.96
N ASN A 145 -2.49 8.42 5.05
CA ASN A 145 -1.41 7.84 5.83
C ASN A 145 -1.13 8.77 7.02
N LEU A 146 -1.33 8.25 8.22
CA LEU A 146 -0.99 8.91 9.47
C LEU A 146 0.43 8.47 9.85
N VAL A 147 1.36 9.40 9.81
CA VAL A 147 2.78 9.15 10.06
C VAL A 147 3.17 9.72 11.40
N ARG A 148 3.66 8.86 12.30
CA ARG A 148 4.26 9.27 13.56
C ARG A 148 5.76 9.14 13.45
N HIS A 149 6.45 10.27 13.38
CA HIS A 149 7.90 10.36 13.37
C HIS A 149 8.43 10.53 14.79
N THR A 150 9.48 9.81 15.15
CA THR A 150 10.14 9.89 16.47
C THR A 150 11.64 9.75 16.31
N GLU A 151 12.37 10.72 16.83
CA GLU A 151 13.83 10.72 16.86
C GLU A 151 14.36 10.45 18.28
N LYS A 152 15.47 9.71 18.35
CA LYS A 152 16.19 9.46 19.59
C LYS A 152 17.68 9.72 19.36
N GLY A 153 18.24 10.74 20.03
CA GLY A 153 19.66 11.00 20.04
C GLY A 153 20.43 9.86 20.70
N LEU A 154 21.49 9.41 20.05
CA LEU A 154 22.42 8.37 20.53
C LEU A 154 23.69 8.98 21.10
N THR A 155 24.13 10.13 20.58
CA THR A 155 25.26 10.93 21.06
C THR A 155 24.77 12.23 21.71
N ASP A 156 25.63 12.97 22.40
CA ASP A 156 25.22 14.24 23.00
C ASP A 156 24.87 15.29 21.94
N ALA A 157 25.63 15.34 20.83
CA ALA A 157 25.27 16.15 19.65
C ALA A 157 23.92 15.69 19.05
N GLY A 158 23.70 14.37 18.93
CA GLY A 158 22.45 13.80 18.47
C GLY A 158 21.25 14.11 19.38
N LYS A 159 21.44 14.16 20.72
CA LYS A 159 20.38 14.55 21.67
C LYS A 159 20.00 16.04 21.53
N ALA A 160 20.99 16.90 21.25
CA ALA A 160 20.76 18.33 21.04
C ALA A 160 20.01 18.59 19.68
N ALA A 161 20.30 17.77 18.67
CA ALA A 161 19.74 17.90 17.33
C ALA A 161 18.41 17.15 17.12
N ALA A 162 18.10 16.12 17.94
CA ALA A 162 16.90 15.30 17.80
C ALA A 162 15.62 16.13 17.96
N GLN A 163 14.72 15.99 16.99
CA GLN A 163 13.43 16.67 17.01
C GLN A 163 12.44 15.93 17.92
N LYS A 164 11.47 16.68 18.43
CA LYS A 164 10.35 16.10 19.18
C LYS A 164 9.47 15.28 18.23
N THR A 165 8.77 14.30 18.81
CA THR A 165 7.78 13.48 18.11
C THR A 165 6.78 14.37 17.36
N ASP A 166 6.63 14.12 16.07
CA ASP A 166 5.68 14.80 15.19
C ASP A 166 4.67 13.79 14.62
N LEU A 167 3.46 14.29 14.35
CA LEU A 167 2.37 13.53 13.73
C LEU A 167 1.93 14.27 12.48
N SER A 168 2.10 13.64 11.33
CA SER A 168 1.66 14.19 10.04
C SER A 168 0.59 13.32 9.39
N THR A 169 -0.25 13.95 8.58
CA THR A 169 -1.28 13.26 7.79
C THR A 169 -1.02 13.53 6.33
N ASN A 170 -0.79 12.47 5.56
CA ASN A 170 -0.49 12.54 4.15
C ASN A 170 -1.58 11.85 3.34
N PHE A 171 -1.79 12.32 2.10
CA PHE A 171 -2.65 11.62 1.15
C PHE A 171 -2.06 10.25 0.82
N ALA A 172 -2.90 9.22 0.79
CA ALA A 172 -2.51 7.86 0.45
C ALA A 172 -3.42 7.27 -0.62
N TYR A 173 -2.84 6.44 -1.46
CA TYR A 173 -3.56 5.70 -2.50
C TYR A 173 -2.93 4.33 -2.73
N GLN A 174 -3.72 3.42 -3.31
CA GLN A 174 -3.25 2.13 -3.83
C GLN A 174 -4.10 1.75 -5.04
N VAL A 175 -3.46 1.34 -6.13
CA VAL A 175 -4.15 0.83 -7.32
C VAL A 175 -3.55 -0.54 -7.65
N ASN A 176 -4.38 -1.57 -7.64
CA ASN A 176 -4.01 -2.93 -7.99
C ASN A 176 -4.80 -3.35 -9.24
N PRO A 177 -4.27 -3.12 -10.46
CA PRO A 177 -4.97 -3.44 -11.69
C PRO A 177 -5.15 -4.94 -11.91
N ILE A 178 -4.30 -5.76 -11.32
CA ILE A 178 -4.34 -7.22 -11.46
C ILE A 178 -4.27 -7.85 -10.09
N ALA A 179 -5.30 -8.62 -9.78
CA ALA A 179 -5.38 -9.40 -8.56
C ALA A 179 -6.06 -10.74 -8.81
N ILE A 180 -5.59 -11.75 -8.14
CA ILE A 180 -6.14 -13.10 -8.19
C ILE A 180 -6.49 -13.57 -6.78
N ARG A 181 -7.68 -14.13 -6.63
CA ARG A 181 -8.09 -14.88 -5.45
C ARG A 181 -8.37 -16.33 -5.83
N VAL A 182 -7.83 -17.24 -5.04
CA VAL A 182 -8.05 -18.68 -5.19
C VAL A 182 -8.61 -19.22 -3.88
N GLY A 183 -9.76 -19.87 -3.94
CA GLY A 183 -10.42 -20.42 -2.76
C GLY A 183 -11.88 -20.71 -3.00
N ASN A 184 -12.54 -21.25 -2.00
CA ASN A 184 -13.99 -21.49 -2.03
C ASN A 184 -14.78 -20.22 -1.66
N ASP A 185 -16.10 -20.33 -1.52
CA ASP A 185 -16.98 -19.20 -1.22
C ASP A 185 -16.84 -18.71 0.24
N ARG A 186 -16.08 -19.38 1.10
CA ARG A 186 -15.82 -18.97 2.47
C ARG A 186 -14.37 -18.56 2.72
N VAL A 187 -13.40 -19.35 2.26
CA VAL A 187 -11.97 -19.13 2.54
C VAL A 187 -11.21 -19.08 1.21
N GLY A 188 -10.28 -18.15 1.08
CA GLY A 188 -9.38 -18.07 -0.07
C GLY A 188 -8.11 -17.32 0.25
N GLY A 189 -7.07 -17.62 -0.52
CA GLY A 189 -5.85 -16.82 -0.59
C GLY A 189 -5.93 -15.85 -1.77
N PHE A 190 -5.27 -14.72 -1.67
CA PHE A 190 -5.20 -13.76 -2.76
C PHE A 190 -3.81 -13.14 -2.90
N ILE A 191 -3.52 -12.70 -4.13
CA ILE A 191 -2.33 -11.93 -4.47
C ILE A 191 -2.79 -10.74 -5.32
N GLU A 192 -2.29 -9.55 -5.01
CA GLU A 192 -2.57 -8.31 -5.72
C GLU A 192 -1.28 -7.69 -6.21
N GLY A 193 -1.23 -7.32 -7.47
CA GLY A 193 -0.14 -6.57 -8.09
C GLY A 193 -0.56 -5.14 -8.39
N GLY A 194 0.20 -4.16 -7.90
CA GLY A 194 -0.19 -2.77 -8.04
C GLY A 194 0.87 -1.74 -7.74
N LEU A 195 0.43 -0.54 -7.42
CA LEU A 195 1.27 0.61 -7.12
C LEU A 195 0.57 1.53 -6.12
N GLY A 196 1.30 1.99 -5.13
CA GLY A 196 0.82 2.92 -4.12
C GLY A 196 1.43 2.65 -2.74
N HIS A 197 0.79 3.12 -1.68
CA HIS A 197 1.33 3.11 -0.32
C HIS A 197 1.44 1.71 0.33
N LYS A 198 0.78 0.69 -0.23
CA LYS A 198 0.98 -0.71 0.20
C LYS A 198 2.19 -1.37 -0.48
N GLY A 199 2.64 -0.84 -1.61
CA GLY A 199 3.74 -1.39 -2.40
C GLY A 199 3.29 -2.00 -3.72
N PHE A 200 4.15 -2.84 -4.30
CA PHE A 200 3.90 -3.46 -5.61
C PHE A 200 3.19 -4.81 -5.48
N LEU A 201 3.43 -5.54 -4.41
CA LEU A 201 2.90 -6.88 -4.20
C LEU A 201 2.23 -6.99 -2.83
N THR A 202 1.00 -7.44 -2.83
CA THR A 202 0.23 -7.76 -1.62
C THR A 202 -0.20 -9.22 -1.68
N ALA A 203 -0.03 -9.96 -0.60
CA ALA A 203 -0.54 -11.33 -0.46
C ALA A 203 -1.32 -11.47 0.84
N GLY A 204 -2.38 -12.27 0.83
CA GLY A 204 -3.21 -12.42 2.01
C GLY A 204 -4.23 -13.55 1.94
N VAL A 205 -5.03 -13.61 2.99
CA VAL A 205 -6.14 -14.54 3.12
C VAL A 205 -7.46 -13.78 3.30
N SER A 206 -8.54 -14.36 2.82
CA SER A 206 -9.87 -13.78 2.92
C SER A 206 -10.89 -14.79 3.45
N LEU A 207 -11.79 -14.30 4.27
CA LEU A 207 -12.93 -15.03 4.84
C LEU A 207 -14.21 -14.35 4.38
N ARG A 208 -15.14 -15.12 3.78
CA ARG A 208 -16.45 -14.65 3.29
C ARG A 208 -17.57 -15.26 4.12
N PHE A 209 -18.61 -14.47 4.36
CA PHE A 209 -19.80 -14.87 5.14
C PHE A 209 -21.03 -14.02 4.79
#